data_c79a9a273ad61de0bb2d41348358f892
#
_entry.id   c79a9a273ad61de0bb2d41348358f892
#
_cell.length_a   1.000
_cell.length_b   1.000
_cell.length_c   1.000
_cell.angle_alpha   90.00
_cell.angle_beta   90.00
_cell.angle_gamma   90.00
#
_symmetry.space_group_name_H-M   'P 1'
#
loop_
_entity.id
_entity.type
_entity.pdbx_description
1 polymer ?
#
loop_
_entity_poly.entity_id
_entity_poly.type
_entity_poly.pdbx_seq_one_letter_code
_entity_poly.pdbx_strand_id
1 'polypeptide(L)'
;METPDDITHLVQRWSTGDRSALDRLLPEVYAELRRLARVQLGRQQGHHTLQATALVNDVLLKLLDRDAPQALESRAHLYNTAARMMRQMLVDRARSAAADKHGGGWLRDEFTRALELPIPETTRLPELDAALTELAALEPRMAQVVELRYFIGLSVAEVAAMLELEERTVYRDWAAARAWLKDRLQD
;
A
#
# COMPACT_ATOMS: atom_id res chain seq x y z
N MET A 1 16.87 2.43 -19.06
CA MET A 1 16.20 2.74 -17.78
C MET A 1 15.05 3.66 -18.13
N GLU A 2 13.84 3.10 -18.24
CA GLU A 2 12.66 3.88 -18.61
C GLU A 2 12.35 4.90 -17.51
N THR A 3 11.99 6.12 -17.90
CA THR A 3 11.70 7.22 -16.99
C THR A 3 10.34 7.02 -16.29
N PRO A 4 10.07 7.66 -15.13
CA PRO A 4 8.74 7.61 -14.49
C PRO A 4 7.58 7.99 -15.40
N ASP A 5 7.83 8.82 -16.42
CA ASP A 5 6.85 9.21 -17.42
C ASP A 5 6.40 8.04 -18.30
N ASP A 6 7.30 7.07 -18.56
CA ASP A 6 6.98 5.90 -19.35
C ASP A 6 5.92 5.02 -18.66
N ILE A 7 5.99 4.86 -17.32
CA ILE A 7 4.98 4.11 -16.55
C ILE A 7 3.61 4.79 -16.61
N THR A 8 3.54 6.10 -16.45
CA THR A 8 2.27 6.85 -16.54
C THR A 8 1.65 6.70 -17.94
N HIS A 9 2.45 6.81 -18.98
CA HIS A 9 1.98 6.62 -20.36
C HIS A 9 1.51 5.19 -20.61
N LEU A 10 2.23 4.18 -20.10
CA LEU A 10 1.81 2.77 -20.20
C LEU A 10 0.49 2.52 -19.44
N VAL A 11 0.33 3.11 -18.26
CA VAL A 11 -0.92 3.04 -17.48
C VAL A 11 -2.09 3.63 -18.26
N GLN A 12 -1.93 4.80 -18.85
CA GLN A 12 -2.97 5.46 -19.64
C GLN A 12 -3.36 4.64 -20.88
N ARG A 13 -2.38 4.10 -21.62
CA ARG A 13 -2.64 3.24 -22.77
C ARG A 13 -3.36 1.95 -22.36
N TRP A 14 -2.94 1.33 -21.27
CA TRP A 14 -3.63 0.16 -20.74
C TRP A 14 -5.07 0.48 -20.32
N SER A 15 -5.32 1.62 -19.66
CA SER A 15 -6.67 2.04 -19.24
C SER A 15 -7.62 2.28 -20.42
N THR A 16 -7.09 2.55 -21.62
CA THR A 16 -7.86 2.68 -22.85
C THR A 16 -7.98 1.36 -23.65
N GLY A 17 -7.52 0.22 -23.05
CA GLY A 17 -7.68 -1.12 -23.63
C GLY A 17 -6.46 -1.64 -24.42
N ASP A 18 -5.35 -0.92 -24.43
CA ASP A 18 -4.12 -1.38 -25.09
C ASP A 18 -3.41 -2.47 -24.26
N ARG A 19 -3.64 -3.72 -24.65
CA ARG A 19 -3.02 -4.88 -23.99
C ARG A 19 -1.49 -4.92 -24.13
N SER A 20 -0.94 -4.38 -25.22
CA SER A 20 0.51 -4.33 -25.40
C SER A 20 1.21 -3.42 -24.39
N ALA A 21 0.52 -2.37 -23.96
CA ALA A 21 0.99 -1.51 -22.87
C ALA A 21 1.02 -2.27 -21.52
N LEU A 22 0.06 -3.17 -21.27
CA LEU A 22 0.04 -4.02 -20.08
C LEU A 22 1.23 -4.98 -20.04
N ASP A 23 1.55 -5.63 -21.18
CA ASP A 23 2.67 -6.56 -21.27
C ASP A 23 4.02 -5.90 -20.93
N ARG A 24 4.15 -4.62 -21.23
CA ARG A 24 5.31 -3.80 -20.87
C ARG A 24 5.26 -3.28 -19.43
N LEU A 25 4.09 -2.86 -18.96
CA LEU A 25 3.88 -2.29 -17.64
C LEU A 25 4.06 -3.33 -16.52
N LEU A 26 3.55 -4.55 -16.73
CA LEU A 26 3.48 -5.58 -15.71
C LEU A 26 4.85 -5.98 -15.13
N PRO A 27 5.89 -6.25 -15.95
CA PRO A 27 7.22 -6.56 -15.43
C PRO A 27 7.83 -5.44 -14.57
N GLU A 28 7.63 -4.18 -14.96
CA GLU A 28 8.15 -3.00 -14.26
C GLU A 28 7.49 -2.84 -12.88
N VAL A 29 6.16 -2.83 -12.87
CA VAL A 29 5.37 -2.72 -11.64
C VAL A 29 5.63 -3.89 -10.71
N TYR A 30 5.71 -5.12 -11.24
CA TYR A 30 6.03 -6.31 -10.47
C TYR A 30 7.42 -6.22 -9.82
N ALA A 31 8.44 -5.85 -10.60
CA ALA A 31 9.80 -5.72 -10.11
C ALA A 31 9.89 -4.67 -8.99
N GLU A 32 9.22 -3.53 -9.16
CA GLU A 32 9.21 -2.46 -8.18
C GLU A 32 8.46 -2.85 -6.90
N LEU A 33 7.24 -3.37 -7.00
CA LEU A 33 6.47 -3.84 -5.84
C LEU A 33 7.20 -4.95 -5.09
N ARG A 34 7.84 -5.88 -5.81
CA ARG A 34 8.64 -6.95 -5.19
C ARG A 34 9.88 -6.41 -4.50
N ARG A 35 10.56 -5.41 -5.08
CA ARG A 35 11.70 -4.72 -4.44
C ARG A 35 11.27 -4.06 -3.13
N LEU A 36 10.17 -3.31 -3.17
CA LEU A 36 9.62 -2.60 -2.01
C LEU A 36 9.19 -3.57 -0.92
N ALA A 37 8.47 -4.62 -1.28
CA ALA A 37 8.08 -5.68 -0.35
C ALA A 37 9.29 -6.35 0.33
N ARG A 38 10.38 -6.59 -0.42
CA ARG A 38 11.63 -7.13 0.16
C ARG A 38 12.29 -6.16 1.13
N VAL A 39 12.33 -4.87 0.82
CA VAL A 39 12.90 -3.85 1.73
C VAL A 39 12.07 -3.75 3.01
N GLN A 40 10.75 -3.76 2.89
CA GLN A 40 9.82 -3.70 4.02
C GLN A 40 9.98 -4.92 4.94
N LEU A 41 10.07 -6.12 4.36
CA LEU A 41 10.14 -7.40 5.06
C LEU A 41 11.58 -7.87 5.35
N GLY A 42 12.57 -7.40 4.59
CA GLY A 42 13.99 -7.75 4.77
C GLY A 42 14.59 -7.21 6.07
N ARG A 43 13.88 -6.35 6.78
CA ARG A 43 14.19 -5.92 8.15
C ARG A 43 13.81 -6.96 9.20
N GLN A 44 13.20 -8.08 8.80
CA GLN A 44 12.75 -9.14 9.70
C GLN A 44 13.34 -10.49 9.28
N GLN A 45 13.97 -11.20 10.22
CA GLN A 45 14.49 -12.54 10.04
C GLN A 45 13.32 -13.55 10.08
N GLY A 46 13.03 -14.22 8.94
CA GLY A 46 12.04 -15.31 8.91
C GLY A 46 11.32 -15.48 7.55
N HIS A 47 10.39 -16.42 7.47
CA HIS A 47 9.69 -16.91 6.29
C HIS A 47 8.80 -15.88 5.52
N HIS A 48 8.93 -14.59 5.79
CA HIS A 48 8.06 -13.51 5.33
C HIS A 48 8.20 -13.17 3.84
N THR A 49 9.32 -13.50 3.20
CA THR A 49 9.58 -13.18 1.79
C THR A 49 8.60 -13.88 0.83
N LEU A 50 8.18 -15.12 1.16
CA LEU A 50 7.21 -15.87 0.37
C LEU A 50 5.81 -15.26 0.48
N GLN A 51 5.44 -14.78 1.66
CA GLN A 51 4.13 -14.16 1.91
C GLN A 51 3.99 -12.80 1.23
N ALA A 52 5.07 -11.99 1.22
CA ALA A 52 5.09 -10.73 0.49
C ALA A 52 4.96 -10.92 -1.02
N THR A 53 5.68 -11.88 -1.57
CA THR A 53 5.58 -12.20 -3.00
C THR A 53 4.18 -12.68 -3.35
N ALA A 54 3.56 -13.51 -2.50
CA ALA A 54 2.18 -13.94 -2.69
C ALA A 54 1.20 -12.76 -2.65
N LEU A 55 1.36 -11.83 -1.70
CA LEU A 55 0.51 -10.63 -1.62
C LEU A 55 0.64 -9.76 -2.87
N VAL A 56 1.86 -9.53 -3.36
CA VAL A 56 2.10 -8.78 -4.60
C VAL A 56 1.45 -9.48 -5.80
N ASN A 57 1.59 -10.81 -5.91
CA ASN A 57 0.94 -11.58 -6.97
C ASN A 57 -0.59 -11.46 -6.91
N ASP A 58 -1.18 -11.59 -5.72
CA ASP A 58 -2.62 -11.48 -5.53
C ASP A 58 -3.14 -10.09 -5.90
N VAL A 59 -2.40 -9.02 -5.56
CA VAL A 59 -2.74 -7.64 -5.94
C VAL A 59 -2.71 -7.47 -7.46
N LEU A 60 -1.66 -7.97 -8.12
CA LEU A 60 -1.56 -7.87 -9.57
C LEU A 60 -2.64 -8.67 -10.27
N LEU A 61 -2.96 -9.88 -9.81
CA LEU A 61 -4.08 -10.66 -10.34
C LEU A 61 -5.41 -9.90 -10.21
N LYS A 62 -5.68 -9.30 -9.05
CA LYS A 62 -6.89 -8.47 -8.87
C LYS A 62 -6.90 -7.21 -9.72
N LEU A 63 -5.73 -6.60 -10.00
CA LEU A 63 -5.64 -5.46 -10.91
C LEU A 63 -5.96 -5.88 -12.36
N LEU A 64 -5.55 -7.09 -12.75
CA LEU A 64 -5.76 -7.64 -14.08
C LEU A 64 -7.18 -8.18 -14.31
N ASP A 65 -7.82 -8.71 -13.26
CA ASP A 65 -9.17 -9.33 -13.32
C ASP A 65 -10.31 -8.30 -13.37
N ARG A 66 -10.00 -7.02 -13.35
CA ARG A 66 -11.01 -5.97 -13.55
C ARG A 66 -11.35 -5.87 -15.03
N ASP A 67 -12.63 -6.10 -15.35
CA ASP A 67 -13.22 -6.04 -16.71
C ASP A 67 -13.09 -4.66 -17.41
N ALA A 68 -12.66 -3.65 -16.73
CA ALA A 68 -12.06 -2.44 -17.25
C ALA A 68 -11.15 -1.89 -16.17
N PRO A 69 -9.88 -1.58 -16.43
CA PRO A 69 -9.12 -0.72 -15.56
C PRO A 69 -9.89 0.61 -15.51
N GLN A 70 -10.71 0.81 -14.46
CA GLN A 70 -11.35 2.10 -14.25
C GLN A 70 -10.26 3.14 -14.31
N ALA A 71 -10.26 3.91 -15.40
CA ALA A 71 -9.39 5.01 -15.76
C ALA A 71 -8.20 5.21 -14.79
N LEU A 72 -7.22 4.31 -14.84
CA LEU A 72 -5.96 4.55 -14.17
C LEU A 72 -5.28 5.67 -14.96
N GLU A 73 -5.19 6.84 -14.38
CA GLU A 73 -4.76 8.06 -15.07
C GLU A 73 -3.24 8.26 -15.00
N SER A 74 -2.59 7.65 -14.01
CA SER A 74 -1.18 7.89 -13.73
C SER A 74 -0.53 6.75 -12.94
N ARG A 75 0.80 6.78 -12.85
CA ARG A 75 1.58 5.93 -11.95
C ARG A 75 1.09 6.06 -10.50
N ALA A 76 0.89 7.29 -10.01
CA ALA A 76 0.39 7.53 -8.66
C ALA A 76 -0.96 6.87 -8.42
N HIS A 77 -1.89 6.95 -9.38
CA HIS A 77 -3.20 6.31 -9.28
C HIS A 77 -3.08 4.77 -9.23
N LEU A 78 -2.20 4.17 -10.04
CA LEU A 78 -1.92 2.73 -10.02
C LEU A 78 -1.41 2.28 -8.64
N TYR A 79 -0.40 2.96 -8.09
CA TYR A 79 0.20 2.60 -6.80
C TYR A 79 -0.74 2.84 -5.62
N ASN A 80 -1.55 3.90 -5.65
CA ASN A 80 -2.59 4.11 -4.65
C ASN A 80 -3.66 3.01 -4.68
N THR A 81 -4.06 2.59 -5.88
CA THR A 81 -4.99 1.47 -6.05
C THR A 81 -4.39 0.17 -5.52
N ALA A 82 -3.14 -0.12 -5.85
CA ALA A 82 -2.42 -1.29 -5.32
C ALA A 82 -2.30 -1.25 -3.79
N ALA A 83 -2.01 -0.08 -3.19
CA ALA A 83 -1.92 0.11 -1.75
C ALA A 83 -3.24 -0.21 -1.04
N ARG A 84 -4.35 0.28 -1.57
CA ARG A 84 -5.70 0.00 -1.05
C ARG A 84 -6.05 -1.49 -1.16
N MET A 85 -5.70 -2.13 -2.28
CA MET A 85 -5.90 -3.57 -2.44
C MET A 85 -5.07 -4.38 -1.44
N MET A 86 -3.79 -4.03 -1.23
CA MET A 86 -2.95 -4.66 -0.22
C MET A 86 -3.56 -4.52 1.17
N ARG A 87 -4.00 -3.31 1.54
CA ARG A 87 -4.69 -3.04 2.81
C ARG A 87 -5.89 -3.97 2.97
N GLN A 88 -6.79 -4.01 2.00
CA GLN A 88 -7.99 -4.84 2.05
C GLN A 88 -7.65 -6.33 2.21
N MET A 89 -6.69 -6.83 1.44
CA MET A 89 -6.27 -8.24 1.54
C MET A 89 -5.69 -8.59 2.90
N LEU A 90 -4.92 -7.68 3.51
CA LEU A 90 -4.36 -7.88 4.85
C LEU A 90 -5.46 -7.91 5.91
N VAL A 91 -6.45 -7.02 5.79
CA VAL A 91 -7.63 -7.00 6.67
C VAL A 91 -8.45 -8.29 6.55
N ASP A 92 -8.70 -8.75 5.32
CA ASP A 92 -9.45 -9.98 5.06
C ASP A 92 -8.72 -11.21 5.63
N ARG A 93 -7.38 -11.27 5.46
CA ARG A 93 -6.55 -12.33 6.06
C ARG A 93 -6.59 -12.29 7.59
N ALA A 94 -6.55 -11.08 8.18
CA ALA A 94 -6.63 -10.94 9.63
C ALA A 94 -8.00 -11.38 10.17
N ARG A 95 -9.08 -11.04 9.47
CA ARG A 95 -10.44 -11.50 9.82
C ARG A 95 -10.55 -13.01 9.75
N SER A 96 -10.04 -13.64 8.69
CA SER A 96 -10.03 -15.10 8.54
C SER A 96 -9.19 -15.77 9.63
N ALA A 97 -7.99 -15.26 9.92
CA ALA A 97 -7.13 -15.79 10.97
C ALA A 97 -7.74 -15.65 12.38
N ALA A 98 -8.52 -14.59 12.63
CA ALA A 98 -9.24 -14.41 13.88
C ALA A 98 -10.41 -15.42 14.03
N ALA A 99 -11.06 -15.78 12.92
CA ALA A 99 -12.10 -16.79 12.90
C ALA A 99 -11.53 -18.20 13.20
N ASP A 100 -10.34 -18.51 12.70
CA ASP A 100 -9.69 -19.82 12.84
C ASP A 100 -8.87 -19.99 14.15
N LYS A 101 -8.93 -19.03 15.07
CA LYS A 101 -8.20 -19.03 16.36
C LYS A 101 -6.67 -19.22 16.31
N HIS A 102 -6.05 -19.21 15.13
CA HIS A 102 -4.61 -19.41 14.97
C HIS A 102 -3.98 -18.40 14.02
N GLY A 103 -3.10 -17.51 14.49
CA GLY A 103 -2.07 -16.89 13.69
C GLY A 103 -2.18 -15.40 13.33
N GLY A 104 -3.11 -14.62 13.89
CA GLY A 104 -3.27 -13.18 13.55
C GLY A 104 -2.24 -12.20 14.19
N GLY A 105 -1.43 -12.67 15.13
CA GLY A 105 -0.57 -11.79 15.92
C GLY A 105 0.58 -11.14 15.15
N TRP A 106 1.18 -11.84 14.19
CA TRP A 106 2.32 -11.33 13.43
C TRP A 106 2.00 -10.16 12.49
N LEU A 107 0.81 -10.17 11.85
CA LEU A 107 0.35 -9.06 11.01
C LEU A 107 0.22 -7.76 11.81
N ARG A 108 -0.24 -7.87 13.05
CA ARG A 108 -0.39 -6.74 13.97
C ARG A 108 0.95 -6.15 14.38
N ASP A 109 1.92 -7.00 14.76
CA ASP A 109 3.25 -6.58 15.22
C ASP A 109 4.01 -5.86 14.11
N GLU A 110 3.87 -6.32 12.87
CA GLU A 110 4.49 -5.73 11.71
C GLU A 110 3.92 -4.34 11.42
N PHE A 111 2.60 -4.19 11.50
CA PHE A 111 1.92 -2.92 11.29
C PHE A 111 2.34 -1.87 12.33
N THR A 112 2.38 -2.24 13.59
CA THR A 112 2.75 -1.36 14.70
C THR A 112 4.18 -0.84 14.56
N ARG A 113 5.12 -1.72 14.18
CA ARG A 113 6.52 -1.33 14.02
C ARG A 113 6.76 -0.40 12.82
N ALA A 114 6.10 -0.65 11.70
CA ALA A 114 6.30 0.15 10.50
C ALA A 114 5.74 1.55 10.62
N LEU A 115 4.64 1.73 11.34
CA LEU A 115 4.10 3.05 11.65
C LEU A 115 4.86 3.76 12.78
N GLU A 116 5.77 3.05 13.48
CA GLU A 116 6.38 3.55 14.74
C GLU A 116 5.32 4.05 15.73
N LEU A 117 4.13 3.47 15.67
CA LEU A 117 3.03 3.78 16.57
C LEU A 117 3.04 2.77 17.71
N PRO A 118 2.97 3.20 18.96
CA PRO A 118 2.59 2.34 20.06
C PRO A 118 1.09 2.04 19.95
N ILE A 119 0.72 1.14 19.03
CA ILE A 119 -0.66 0.67 18.92
C ILE A 119 -0.89 -0.33 20.05
N PRO A 120 -1.94 -0.19 20.87
CA PRO A 120 -2.24 -1.15 21.91
C PRO A 120 -2.34 -2.58 21.37
N GLU A 121 -1.93 -3.56 22.16
CA GLU A 121 -1.99 -4.98 21.77
C GLU A 121 -3.39 -5.46 21.37
N THR A 122 -4.41 -4.74 21.80
CA THR A 122 -5.82 -4.99 21.52
C THR A 122 -6.28 -4.44 20.17
N THR A 123 -5.51 -3.56 19.51
CA THR A 123 -5.94 -2.94 18.24
C THR A 123 -5.93 -3.95 17.11
N ARG A 124 -7.07 -4.13 16.50
CA ARG A 124 -7.28 -5.07 15.39
C ARG A 124 -7.05 -4.35 14.05
N LEU A 125 -6.54 -5.08 13.05
CA LEU A 125 -6.42 -4.55 11.69
C LEU A 125 -7.73 -3.96 11.13
N PRO A 126 -8.92 -4.52 11.42
CA PRO A 126 -10.19 -3.90 11.03
C PRO A 126 -10.42 -2.50 11.61
N GLU A 127 -9.99 -2.24 12.84
CA GLU A 127 -10.12 -0.91 13.49
C GLU A 127 -9.21 0.11 12.81
N LEU A 128 -8.01 -0.30 12.47
CA LEU A 128 -7.09 0.53 11.71
C LEU A 128 -7.59 0.79 10.27
N ASP A 129 -8.19 -0.20 9.62
CA ASP A 129 -8.83 -0.03 8.31
C ASP A 129 -9.98 0.99 8.38
N ALA A 130 -10.82 0.92 9.43
CA ALA A 130 -11.87 1.89 9.67
C ALA A 130 -11.29 3.31 9.88
N ALA A 131 -10.26 3.44 10.72
CA ALA A 131 -9.60 4.72 10.98
C ALA A 131 -8.94 5.29 9.70
N LEU A 132 -8.28 4.48 8.89
CA LEU A 132 -7.71 4.91 7.61
C LEU A 132 -8.80 5.32 6.60
N THR A 133 -9.94 4.67 6.63
CA THR A 133 -11.09 5.03 5.79
C THR A 133 -11.67 6.38 6.20
N GLU A 134 -11.79 6.62 7.51
CA GLU A 134 -12.20 7.90 8.05
C GLU A 134 -11.19 9.01 7.72
N LEU A 135 -9.89 8.74 7.91
CA LEU A 135 -8.82 9.66 7.53
C LEU A 135 -8.87 10.01 6.04
N ALA A 136 -9.15 9.03 5.17
CA ALA A 136 -9.27 9.26 3.74
C ALA A 136 -10.46 10.15 3.35
N ALA A 137 -11.53 10.14 4.14
CA ALA A 137 -12.67 11.03 3.95
C ALA A 137 -12.38 12.46 4.44
N LEU A 138 -11.60 12.62 5.51
CA LEU A 138 -11.26 13.91 6.11
C LEU A 138 -10.08 14.59 5.41
N GLU A 139 -9.01 13.84 5.22
CA GLU A 139 -7.72 14.31 4.72
C GLU A 139 -7.15 13.31 3.69
N PRO A 140 -7.69 13.28 2.45
CA PRO A 140 -7.34 12.28 1.43
C PRO A 140 -5.84 12.16 1.18
N ARG A 141 -5.10 13.30 1.16
CA ARG A 141 -3.67 13.31 0.91
C ARG A 141 -2.88 12.65 2.06
N MET A 142 -3.26 12.90 3.31
CA MET A 142 -2.63 12.24 4.45
C MET A 142 -2.82 10.72 4.39
N ALA A 143 -4.03 10.25 4.08
CA ALA A 143 -4.32 8.84 3.90
C ALA A 143 -3.49 8.23 2.76
N GLN A 144 -3.36 8.94 1.64
CA GLN A 144 -2.52 8.55 0.50
C GLN A 144 -1.05 8.38 0.90
N VAL A 145 -0.50 9.34 1.66
CA VAL A 145 0.87 9.25 2.18
C VAL A 145 1.05 8.01 3.06
N VAL A 146 0.07 7.72 3.94
CA VAL A 146 0.10 6.50 4.77
C VAL A 146 0.03 5.25 3.91
N GLU A 147 -0.88 5.17 2.96
CA GLU A 147 -1.06 4.02 2.08
C GLU A 147 0.21 3.71 1.28
N LEU A 148 0.82 4.72 0.65
CA LEU A 148 2.03 4.55 -0.16
C LEU A 148 3.26 4.21 0.69
N ARG A 149 3.43 4.85 1.83
CA ARG A 149 4.58 4.59 2.71
C ARG A 149 4.47 3.24 3.40
N TYR A 150 3.29 2.92 3.87
CA TYR A 150 3.09 1.73 4.68
C TYR A 150 2.87 0.47 3.85
N PHE A 151 1.85 0.44 2.98
CA PHE A 151 1.48 -0.78 2.25
C PHE A 151 2.38 -1.05 1.05
N ILE A 152 2.83 0.00 0.36
CA ILE A 152 3.76 -0.13 -0.77
C ILE A 152 5.22 -0.11 -0.30
N GLY A 153 5.53 0.62 0.77
CA GLY A 153 6.89 0.71 1.32
C GLY A 153 7.75 1.80 0.69
N LEU A 154 7.15 2.82 0.07
CA LEU A 154 7.87 3.93 -0.52
C LEU A 154 8.55 4.80 0.55
N SER A 155 9.74 5.28 0.26
CA SER A 155 10.42 6.31 1.04
C SER A 155 9.71 7.67 0.93
N VAL A 156 10.06 8.62 1.79
CA VAL A 156 9.51 9.99 1.71
C VAL A 156 9.82 10.62 0.37
N ALA A 157 11.04 10.47 -0.13
CA ALA A 157 11.46 11.01 -1.42
C ALA A 157 10.66 10.39 -2.59
N GLU A 158 10.42 9.06 -2.56
CA GLU A 158 9.64 8.37 -3.59
C GLU A 158 8.16 8.80 -3.55
N VAL A 159 7.56 8.98 -2.36
CA VAL A 159 6.19 9.50 -2.22
C VAL A 159 6.11 10.95 -2.69
N ALA A 160 7.08 11.79 -2.33
CA ALA A 160 7.14 13.18 -2.77
C ALA A 160 7.20 13.28 -4.30
N ALA A 161 8.08 12.51 -4.93
CA ALA A 161 8.18 12.45 -6.39
C ALA A 161 6.90 11.90 -7.04
N MET A 162 6.26 10.88 -6.45
CA MET A 162 5.05 10.26 -6.99
C MET A 162 3.81 11.16 -6.90
N LEU A 163 3.68 11.93 -5.81
CA LEU A 163 2.55 12.84 -5.57
C LEU A 163 2.84 14.28 -5.99
N GLU A 164 4.00 14.55 -6.59
CA GLU A 164 4.45 15.89 -7.01
C GLU A 164 4.44 16.88 -5.84
N LEU A 165 4.92 16.43 -4.69
CA LEU A 165 4.99 17.20 -3.44
C LEU A 165 6.45 17.43 -3.03
N GLU A 166 6.67 18.43 -2.18
CA GLU A 166 7.94 18.57 -1.48
C GLU A 166 8.06 17.55 -0.34
N GLU A 167 9.26 17.01 -0.09
CA GLU A 167 9.49 16.04 0.98
C GLU A 167 9.03 16.56 2.35
N ARG A 168 9.22 17.85 2.64
CA ARG A 168 8.75 18.46 3.89
C ARG A 168 7.24 18.36 4.06
N THR A 169 6.48 18.41 2.96
CA THR A 169 5.03 18.24 2.98
C THR A 169 4.67 16.80 3.31
N VAL A 170 5.37 15.84 2.70
CA VAL A 170 5.19 14.41 3.00
C VAL A 170 5.54 14.10 4.46
N TYR A 171 6.63 14.67 5.00
CA TYR A 171 6.98 14.51 6.42
C TYR A 171 5.90 15.07 7.35
N ARG A 172 5.38 16.26 7.06
CA ARG A 172 4.30 16.88 7.85
C ARG A 172 3.02 16.05 7.80
N ASP A 173 2.61 15.63 6.61
CA ASP A 173 1.39 14.86 6.41
C ASP A 173 1.51 13.48 7.08
N TRP A 174 2.68 12.85 7.00
CA TRP A 174 2.98 11.60 7.71
C TRP A 174 2.92 11.76 9.23
N ALA A 175 3.54 12.82 9.78
CA ALA A 175 3.52 13.10 11.22
C ALA A 175 2.10 13.38 11.72
N ALA A 176 1.31 14.18 10.98
CA ALA A 176 -0.06 14.48 11.30
C ALA A 176 -0.96 13.24 11.23
N ALA A 177 -0.82 12.43 10.19
CA ALA A 177 -1.57 11.18 10.04
C ALA A 177 -1.27 10.20 11.19
N ARG A 178 0.00 10.07 11.59
CA ARG A 178 0.39 9.23 12.74
C ARG A 178 -0.24 9.72 14.04
N ALA A 179 -0.20 11.03 14.29
CA ALA A 179 -0.79 11.60 15.50
C ALA A 179 -2.30 11.34 15.55
N TRP A 180 -2.99 11.57 14.43
CA TRP A 180 -4.42 11.34 14.30
C TRP A 180 -4.80 9.86 14.47
N LEU A 181 -4.08 8.94 13.80
CA LEU A 181 -4.31 7.50 13.94
C LEU A 181 -4.06 7.01 15.37
N LYS A 182 -3.03 7.54 16.03
CA LYS A 182 -2.74 7.19 17.42
C LYS A 182 -3.89 7.58 18.34
N ASP A 183 -4.40 8.80 18.21
CA ASP A 183 -5.54 9.29 18.99
C ASP A 183 -6.78 8.43 18.76
N ARG A 184 -7.09 8.17 17.50
CA ARG A 184 -8.28 7.42 17.08
C ARG A 184 -8.27 5.93 17.47
N LEU A 185 -7.09 5.34 17.67
CA LEU A 185 -6.93 3.92 18.03
C LEU A 185 -6.72 3.70 19.53
N GLN A 186 -6.62 4.77 20.34
CA GLN A 186 -6.52 4.71 21.79
C GLN A 186 -7.89 4.85 22.49
N ASP A 187 -8.92 5.30 21.76
CA ASP A 187 -10.31 5.33 22.19
C ASP A 187 -11.01 3.98 21.97
#